data_c6957c9ab74a2a4465589e65a89d97c4
#
_entry.id   c6957c9ab74a2a4465589e65a89d97c4
#
_cell.length_a   1.000
_cell.length_b   1.000
_cell.length_c   1.000
_cell.angle_alpha   90.00
_cell.angle_beta   90.00
_cell.angle_gamma   90.00
#
_symmetry.space_group_name_H-M   'P 1'
#
loop_
_entity.id
_entity.type
_entity.pdbx_description
1 polymer ?
#
loop_
_entity_poly.entity_id
_entity_poly.type
_entity_poly.pdbx_seq_one_letter_code
_entity_poly.pdbx_strand_id
1 'polypeptide(L)'
;FFSYEIINDFLCVAGQSNFEGFKEDPFVFPLLPLKGDCNGEKMKRTLEEVIKRFEERGEPFVMRLIPPHMQSSYMSVMPGKFLFLNDRANHDYVYSVDELAELKGKKFHGKKNHVNRFNRDYEGRYEVVPMSAELVGEALKMLKYIDDKKQVDGFEAEMLQMEAEALQDILPVYDRLGLEGCAILIDGRLEAYAFGGALGDDTIVEHVEKANTDFAGLYQKINNEFCRMMQGKYKYVNRE
;
A
#
# COMPACT_ATOMS: atom_id res chain seq x y z
N PHE A 1 -15.64 -1.18 2.87
CA PHE A 1 -16.15 -1.08 1.50
C PHE A 1 -15.81 0.29 0.93
N PHE A 2 -15.44 0.33 -0.36
CA PHE A 2 -15.23 1.57 -1.09
C PHE A 2 -16.29 1.72 -2.17
N SER A 3 -16.74 2.95 -2.38
CA SER A 3 -17.59 3.34 -3.49
C SER A 3 -16.94 4.52 -4.20
N TYR A 4 -17.23 4.69 -5.49
CA TYR A 4 -16.72 5.83 -6.23
C TYR A 4 -17.77 6.39 -7.19
N GLU A 5 -17.64 7.67 -7.47
CA GLU A 5 -18.46 8.38 -8.45
C GLU A 5 -17.65 9.52 -9.07
N ILE A 6 -18.00 9.90 -10.30
CA ILE A 6 -17.42 11.06 -10.96
C ILE A 6 -18.41 12.23 -10.87
N ILE A 7 -18.01 13.28 -10.17
CA ILE A 7 -18.83 14.50 -9.98
C ILE A 7 -18.04 15.71 -10.49
N ASN A 8 -18.56 16.46 -11.44
CA ASN A 8 -17.95 17.65 -12.02
C ASN A 8 -16.47 17.45 -12.46
N ASP A 9 -16.16 16.34 -13.12
CA ASP A 9 -14.82 15.92 -13.53
C ASP A 9 -13.84 15.58 -12.37
N PHE A 10 -14.36 15.34 -11.17
CA PHE A 10 -13.58 14.78 -10.06
C PHE A 10 -13.98 13.34 -9.77
N LEU A 11 -13.00 12.47 -9.58
CA LEU A 11 -13.21 11.17 -8.98
C LEU A 11 -13.37 11.36 -7.46
N CYS A 12 -14.54 11.02 -6.96
CA CYS A 12 -14.88 11.02 -5.55
C CYS A 12 -14.91 9.58 -5.05
N VAL A 13 -14.04 9.22 -4.13
CA VAL A 13 -13.99 7.88 -3.52
C VAL A 13 -14.42 8.01 -2.07
N ALA A 14 -15.42 7.24 -1.68
CA ALA A 14 -15.89 7.15 -0.30
C ALA A 14 -15.57 5.79 0.28
N GLY A 15 -15.15 5.75 1.54
CA GLY A 15 -14.90 4.56 2.30
C GLY A 15 -15.78 4.48 3.54
N GLN A 16 -16.08 3.26 3.97
CA GLN A 16 -16.74 2.98 5.23
C GLN A 16 -16.24 1.64 5.77
N SER A 17 -15.89 1.60 7.05
CA SER A 17 -15.61 0.35 7.73
C SER A 17 -16.86 -0.14 8.45
N ASN A 18 -17.26 -1.38 8.18
CA ASN A 18 -18.41 -2.05 8.82
C ASN A 18 -17.96 -3.27 9.63
N PHE A 19 -16.69 -3.36 10.02
CA PHE A 19 -16.19 -4.48 10.81
C PHE A 19 -16.85 -4.52 12.19
N GLU A 20 -17.20 -5.71 12.62
CA GLU A 20 -17.70 -5.96 13.97
C GLU A 20 -16.58 -5.60 14.97
N GLY A 21 -16.78 -4.54 15.77
CA GLY A 21 -15.78 -3.97 16.67
C GLY A 21 -14.98 -2.78 16.14
N PHE A 22 -15.06 -2.47 14.84
CA PHE A 22 -14.40 -1.30 14.24
C PHE A 22 -15.32 -0.63 13.22
N LYS A 23 -16.37 0.04 13.72
CA LYS A 23 -17.23 0.87 12.88
C LYS A 23 -16.62 2.26 12.76
N GLU A 24 -16.29 2.65 11.56
CA GLU A 24 -15.94 4.02 11.24
C GLU A 24 -17.08 4.71 10.52
N ASP A 25 -17.28 6.00 10.85
CA ASP A 25 -18.17 6.85 10.08
C ASP A 25 -17.71 6.89 8.62
N PRO A 26 -18.63 6.99 7.66
CA PRO A 26 -18.27 7.15 6.26
C PRO A 26 -17.34 8.35 6.06
N PHE A 27 -16.35 8.19 5.20
CA PHE A 27 -15.40 9.25 4.89
C PHE A 27 -15.13 9.33 3.38
N VAL A 28 -14.58 10.46 2.95
CA VAL A 28 -14.22 10.70 1.55
C VAL A 28 -12.71 10.88 1.47
N PHE A 29 -12.09 10.27 0.45
CA PHE A 29 -10.70 10.55 0.08
C PHE A 29 -10.58 11.93 -0.59
N PRO A 30 -9.37 12.47 -0.74
CA PRO A 30 -9.15 13.69 -1.50
C PRO A 30 -9.77 13.60 -2.90
N LEU A 31 -10.42 14.67 -3.33
CA LEU A 31 -11.00 14.74 -4.66
C LEU A 31 -9.90 14.70 -5.73
N LEU A 32 -9.97 13.76 -6.65
CA LEU A 32 -8.97 13.56 -7.70
C LEU A 32 -9.49 14.12 -9.03
N PRO A 33 -8.89 15.19 -9.58
CA PRO A 33 -9.31 15.74 -10.85
C PRO A 33 -8.98 14.77 -11.99
N LEU A 34 -9.95 14.49 -12.86
CA LEU A 34 -9.78 13.61 -14.01
C LEU A 34 -9.14 14.30 -15.22
N LYS A 35 -9.16 15.64 -15.24
CA LYS A 35 -8.54 16.45 -16.27
C LYS A 35 -7.73 17.56 -15.61
N GLY A 36 -6.52 17.75 -16.08
CA GLY A 36 -5.39 18.48 -15.50
C GLY A 36 -5.57 19.85 -14.85
N ASP A 37 -6.72 20.49 -14.93
CA ASP A 37 -6.97 21.76 -14.28
C ASP A 37 -7.93 21.60 -13.10
N CYS A 38 -7.38 21.70 -11.90
CA CYS A 38 -8.15 21.81 -10.67
C CYS A 38 -8.82 23.21 -10.63
N ASN A 39 -9.92 23.38 -11.38
CA ASN A 39 -10.72 24.60 -11.34
C ASN A 39 -11.38 24.70 -9.96
N GLY A 40 -11.01 25.74 -9.19
CA GLY A 40 -11.51 25.96 -7.82
C GLY A 40 -13.04 26.04 -7.75
N GLU A 41 -13.71 26.58 -8.75
CA GLU A 41 -15.18 26.66 -8.81
C GLU A 41 -15.80 25.25 -8.99
N LYS A 42 -15.25 24.41 -9.85
CA LYS A 42 -15.70 23.02 -9.99
C LYS A 42 -15.45 22.23 -8.70
N MET A 43 -14.26 22.38 -8.10
CA MET A 43 -13.93 21.73 -6.83
C MET A 43 -14.91 22.12 -5.73
N LYS A 44 -15.24 23.42 -5.63
CA LYS A 44 -16.23 23.91 -4.67
C LYS A 44 -17.59 23.27 -4.86
N ARG A 45 -18.13 23.28 -6.10
CA ARG A 45 -19.43 22.63 -6.42
C ARG A 45 -19.43 21.13 -6.10
N THR A 46 -18.31 20.45 -6.37
CA THR A 46 -18.18 19.03 -6.05
C THR A 46 -18.22 18.80 -4.55
N LEU A 47 -17.49 19.60 -3.76
CA LEU A 47 -17.53 19.53 -2.30
C LEU A 47 -18.93 19.82 -1.76
N GLU A 48 -19.59 20.87 -2.26
CA GLU A 48 -20.96 21.21 -1.86
C GLU A 48 -21.94 20.06 -2.12
N GLU A 49 -21.83 19.40 -3.28
CA GLU A 49 -22.67 18.24 -3.63
C GLU A 49 -22.38 17.04 -2.74
N VAL A 50 -21.11 16.73 -2.50
CA VAL A 50 -20.73 15.58 -1.63
C VAL A 50 -21.16 15.85 -0.19
N ILE A 51 -20.91 17.05 0.35
CA ILE A 51 -21.33 17.45 1.70
C ILE A 51 -22.85 17.29 1.84
N LYS A 52 -23.62 17.81 0.89
CA LYS A 52 -25.09 17.71 0.89
C LYS A 52 -25.56 16.26 0.98
N ARG A 53 -24.93 15.33 0.27
CA ARG A 53 -25.29 13.91 0.32
C ARG A 53 -25.03 13.27 1.69
N PHE A 54 -24.00 13.68 2.39
CA PHE A 54 -23.73 13.26 3.76
C PHE A 54 -24.80 13.85 4.72
N GLU A 55 -25.13 15.11 4.58
CA GLU A 55 -26.18 15.79 5.36
C GLU A 55 -27.56 15.11 5.17
N GLU A 56 -27.91 14.78 3.91
CA GLU A 56 -29.19 14.08 3.60
C GLU A 56 -29.28 12.69 4.24
N ARG A 57 -28.14 12.03 4.50
CA ARG A 57 -28.09 10.75 5.23
C ARG A 57 -27.98 10.91 6.74
N GLY A 58 -27.84 12.14 7.24
CA GLY A 58 -27.60 12.42 8.66
C GLY A 58 -26.20 11.98 9.14
N GLU A 59 -25.24 11.91 8.21
CA GLU A 59 -23.87 11.48 8.46
C GLU A 59 -22.93 12.68 8.54
N PRO A 60 -21.90 12.67 9.43
CA PRO A 60 -20.90 13.72 9.45
C PRO A 60 -20.04 13.65 8.17
N PHE A 61 -19.77 14.80 7.55
CA PHE A 61 -18.84 14.88 6.44
C PHE A 61 -17.40 14.87 6.95
N VAL A 62 -16.67 13.83 6.64
CA VAL A 62 -15.25 13.65 7.00
C VAL A 62 -14.44 13.36 5.74
N MET A 63 -13.32 14.04 5.56
CA MET A 63 -12.31 13.70 4.58
C MET A 63 -11.08 13.15 5.29
N ARG A 64 -10.47 12.10 4.74
CA ARG A 64 -9.27 11.48 5.30
C ARG A 64 -8.12 11.45 4.30
N LEU A 65 -6.91 11.30 4.80
CA LEU A 65 -5.69 11.16 4.02
C LEU A 65 -5.45 12.33 3.05
N ILE A 66 -5.77 13.56 3.49
CA ILE A 66 -5.53 14.77 2.69
C ILE A 66 -4.04 15.13 2.77
N PRO A 67 -3.30 15.06 1.65
CA PRO A 67 -1.90 15.45 1.64
C PRO A 67 -1.75 16.93 1.98
N PRO A 68 -0.66 17.35 2.68
CA PRO A 68 -0.46 18.73 3.09
C PRO A 68 -0.54 19.75 1.94
N HIS A 69 -0.06 19.40 0.75
CA HIS A 69 -0.09 20.29 -0.43
C HIS A 69 -1.50 20.56 -0.96
N MET A 70 -2.50 19.69 -0.65
CA MET A 70 -3.89 19.88 -1.05
C MET A 70 -4.70 20.73 -0.07
N GLN A 71 -4.25 20.88 1.18
CA GLN A 71 -4.99 21.60 2.21
C GLN A 71 -5.28 23.05 1.81
N SER A 72 -4.30 23.75 1.23
CA SER A 72 -4.45 25.13 0.78
C SER A 72 -5.55 25.30 -0.28
N SER A 73 -5.72 24.32 -1.17
CA SER A 73 -6.77 24.31 -2.18
C SER A 73 -8.16 24.21 -1.53
N TYR A 74 -8.36 23.30 -0.57
CA TYR A 74 -9.62 23.17 0.17
C TYR A 74 -9.94 24.43 0.99
N MET A 75 -8.95 25.00 1.68
CA MET A 75 -9.11 26.25 2.43
C MET A 75 -9.48 27.44 1.51
N SER A 76 -8.92 27.48 0.31
CA SER A 76 -9.17 28.52 -0.68
C SER A 76 -10.60 28.46 -1.23
N VAL A 77 -11.10 27.27 -1.56
CA VAL A 77 -12.42 27.12 -2.19
C VAL A 77 -13.59 27.20 -1.19
N MET A 78 -13.35 26.82 0.07
CA MET A 78 -14.35 26.89 1.15
C MET A 78 -13.75 27.44 2.46
N PRO A 79 -13.45 28.74 2.53
CA PRO A 79 -12.79 29.33 3.69
C PRO A 79 -13.55 29.10 4.99
N GLY A 80 -12.85 28.64 6.03
CA GLY A 80 -13.42 28.44 7.36
C GLY A 80 -14.40 27.27 7.51
N LYS A 81 -14.57 26.43 6.47
CA LYS A 81 -15.47 25.28 6.51
C LYS A 81 -14.81 23.99 7.03
N PHE A 82 -13.48 23.87 6.95
CA PHE A 82 -12.76 22.67 7.33
C PHE A 82 -11.83 22.91 8.51
N LEU A 83 -11.80 21.93 9.42
CA LEU A 83 -10.77 21.76 10.44
C LEU A 83 -9.86 20.64 9.99
N PHE A 84 -8.55 20.92 9.85
CA PHE A 84 -7.55 19.92 9.51
C PHE A 84 -6.89 19.39 10.78
N LEU A 85 -6.94 18.09 10.95
CA LEU A 85 -6.31 17.40 12.07
C LEU A 85 -5.13 16.58 11.53
N ASN A 86 -4.00 16.63 12.23
CA ASN A 86 -2.86 15.80 11.89
C ASN A 86 -3.08 14.39 12.45
N ASP A 87 -3.14 13.41 11.56
CA ASP A 87 -3.27 12.00 11.92
C ASP A 87 -1.95 11.26 11.71
N ARG A 88 -1.14 11.22 12.78
CA ARG A 88 0.18 10.59 12.74
C ARG A 88 0.14 9.09 12.47
N ALA A 89 -0.95 8.41 12.83
CA ALA A 89 -1.09 6.98 12.63
C ALA A 89 -1.17 6.60 11.14
N ASN A 90 -1.69 7.52 10.32
CA ASN A 90 -1.81 7.35 8.87
C ASN A 90 -0.68 8.04 8.07
N HIS A 91 0.49 8.23 8.67
CA HIS A 91 1.65 8.73 7.93
C HIS A 91 2.43 7.57 7.34
N ASP A 92 2.68 7.66 6.05
CA ASP A 92 3.50 6.70 5.32
C ASP A 92 4.98 6.73 5.77
N TYR A 93 5.65 5.60 5.59
CA TYR A 93 7.07 5.46 5.82
C TYR A 93 7.83 5.47 4.49
N VAL A 94 8.48 6.61 4.19
CA VAL A 94 9.23 6.80 2.96
C VAL A 94 10.73 6.65 3.21
N TYR A 95 11.37 5.80 2.42
CA TYR A 95 12.81 5.50 2.51
C TYR A 95 13.49 5.74 1.16
N SER A 96 14.81 5.94 1.19
CA SER A 96 15.62 5.89 -0.02
C SER A 96 15.76 4.44 -0.51
N VAL A 97 15.46 4.22 -1.79
CA VAL A 97 15.67 2.92 -2.44
C VAL A 97 17.12 2.49 -2.33
N ASP A 98 18.09 3.37 -2.63
CA ASP A 98 19.51 3.06 -2.56
C ASP A 98 19.97 2.69 -1.15
N GLU A 99 19.48 3.38 -0.13
CA GLU A 99 19.85 3.06 1.25
C GLU A 99 19.38 1.65 1.67
N LEU A 100 18.16 1.27 1.29
CA LEU A 100 17.61 -0.06 1.59
C LEU A 100 18.22 -1.16 0.71
N ALA A 101 18.59 -0.85 -0.51
CA ALA A 101 19.28 -1.78 -1.41
C ALA A 101 20.71 -2.07 -0.96
N GLU A 102 21.44 -1.06 -0.54
CA GLU A 102 22.88 -1.18 -0.19
C GLU A 102 23.12 -1.55 1.28
N LEU A 103 22.19 -1.19 2.17
CA LEU A 103 22.29 -1.38 3.62
C LEU A 103 23.61 -0.90 4.21
N LYS A 104 24.09 0.28 3.73
CA LYS A 104 25.31 0.92 4.18
C LYS A 104 25.08 1.77 5.43
N GLY A 105 26.07 1.79 6.32
CA GLY A 105 26.07 2.61 7.52
C GLY A 105 25.48 1.95 8.77
N LYS A 106 25.75 2.57 9.92
CA LYS A 106 25.46 2.02 11.24
C LYS A 106 23.96 1.74 11.47
N LYS A 107 23.08 2.59 10.92
CA LYS A 107 21.62 2.45 11.06
C LYS A 107 21.06 1.16 10.44
N PHE A 108 21.79 0.57 9.48
CA PHE A 108 21.38 -0.65 8.80
C PHE A 108 22.06 -1.93 9.28
N HIS A 109 22.95 -1.86 10.28
CA HIS A 109 23.70 -3.05 10.76
C HIS A 109 22.77 -4.23 11.09
N GLY A 110 21.64 -3.98 11.78
CA GLY A 110 20.70 -5.04 12.11
C GLY A 110 20.11 -5.72 10.87
N LYS A 111 19.58 -4.92 9.94
CA LYS A 111 19.01 -5.45 8.68
C LYS A 111 20.08 -6.19 7.86
N LYS A 112 21.28 -5.62 7.73
CA LYS A 112 22.40 -6.24 7.02
C LYS A 112 22.79 -7.58 7.63
N ASN A 113 22.82 -7.70 8.95
CA ASN A 113 23.16 -8.95 9.62
C ASN A 113 22.10 -10.04 9.31
N HIS A 114 20.82 -9.71 9.28
CA HIS A 114 19.77 -10.64 8.88
C HIS A 114 19.93 -11.09 7.43
N VAL A 115 20.17 -10.18 6.50
CA VAL A 115 20.40 -10.50 5.09
C VAL A 115 21.65 -11.36 4.91
N ASN A 116 22.76 -11.02 5.58
CA ASN A 116 23.99 -11.82 5.52
C ASN A 116 23.81 -13.21 6.10
N ARG A 117 23.06 -13.34 7.21
CA ARG A 117 22.71 -14.62 7.80
C ARG A 117 21.91 -15.46 6.81
N PHE A 118 20.86 -14.89 6.23
CA PHE A 118 20.06 -15.59 5.22
C PHE A 118 20.92 -16.08 4.04
N ASN A 119 21.74 -15.20 3.48
CA ASN A 119 22.58 -15.54 2.35
C ASN A 119 23.54 -16.71 2.66
N ARG A 120 24.11 -16.75 3.87
CA ARG A 120 25.00 -17.84 4.31
C ARG A 120 24.25 -19.13 4.56
N ASP A 121 23.11 -19.05 5.28
CA ASP A 121 22.37 -20.22 5.76
C ASP A 121 21.62 -20.95 4.60
N TYR A 122 21.33 -20.21 3.50
CA TYR A 122 20.63 -20.71 2.31
C TYR A 122 21.45 -20.58 1.01
N GLU A 123 22.77 -20.48 1.10
CA GLU A 123 23.67 -20.39 -0.07
C GLU A 123 23.43 -21.57 -1.02
N GLY A 124 23.23 -21.24 -2.32
CA GLY A 124 22.96 -22.22 -3.37
C GLY A 124 21.58 -22.89 -3.34
N ARG A 125 20.72 -22.52 -2.37
CA ARG A 125 19.36 -23.09 -2.22
C ARG A 125 18.26 -22.10 -2.59
N TYR A 126 18.55 -20.83 -2.78
CA TYR A 126 17.55 -19.84 -3.13
C TYR A 126 17.88 -19.14 -4.45
N GLU A 127 16.85 -18.68 -5.09
CA GLU A 127 16.92 -17.80 -6.25
C GLU A 127 15.95 -16.61 -6.10
N VAL A 128 16.33 -15.48 -6.68
CA VAL A 128 15.49 -14.29 -6.75
C VAL A 128 14.99 -14.15 -8.17
N VAL A 129 13.69 -14.11 -8.34
CA VAL A 129 13.03 -14.02 -9.64
C VAL A 129 12.10 -12.82 -9.71
N PRO A 130 11.83 -12.25 -10.89
CA PRO A 130 10.77 -11.27 -11.03
C PRO A 130 9.42 -11.87 -10.58
N MET A 131 8.60 -11.07 -9.88
CA MET A 131 7.21 -11.44 -9.63
C MET A 131 6.43 -11.39 -10.94
N SER A 132 5.58 -12.38 -11.15
CA SER A 132 4.75 -12.48 -12.38
C SER A 132 3.42 -13.16 -12.09
N ALA A 133 2.47 -13.05 -13.04
CA ALA A 133 1.19 -13.71 -12.96
C ALA A 133 1.29 -15.25 -12.82
N GLU A 134 2.38 -15.86 -13.32
CA GLU A 134 2.62 -17.31 -13.22
C GLU A 134 2.85 -17.77 -11.77
N LEU A 135 3.38 -16.89 -10.90
CA LEU A 135 3.65 -17.18 -9.49
C LEU A 135 2.43 -16.98 -8.58
N VAL A 136 1.31 -16.48 -9.11
CA VAL A 136 0.08 -16.20 -8.33
C VAL A 136 -0.37 -17.39 -7.51
N GLY A 137 -0.45 -18.56 -8.13
CA GLY A 137 -0.91 -19.78 -7.44
C GLY A 137 0.00 -20.16 -6.26
N GLU A 138 1.31 -19.97 -6.39
CA GLU A 138 2.27 -20.23 -5.32
C GLU A 138 2.21 -19.16 -4.23
N ALA A 139 2.03 -17.89 -4.61
CA ALA A 139 1.89 -16.79 -3.67
C ALA A 139 0.66 -16.96 -2.77
N LEU A 140 -0.48 -17.37 -3.33
CA LEU A 140 -1.70 -17.64 -2.56
C LEU A 140 -1.54 -18.86 -1.64
N LYS A 141 -0.85 -19.92 -2.09
CA LYS A 141 -0.54 -21.08 -1.23
C LYS A 141 0.36 -20.69 -0.05
N MET A 142 1.38 -19.87 -0.32
CA MET A 142 2.28 -19.40 0.72
C MET A 142 1.54 -18.51 1.74
N LEU A 143 0.69 -17.60 1.27
CA LEU A 143 -0.14 -16.74 2.12
C LEU A 143 -1.00 -17.62 3.06
N LYS A 144 -1.74 -18.57 2.49
CA LYS A 144 -2.56 -19.49 3.29
C LYS A 144 -1.73 -20.25 4.33
N TYR A 145 -0.53 -20.71 3.97
CA TYR A 145 0.35 -21.40 4.91
C TYR A 145 0.77 -20.49 6.09
N ILE A 146 1.06 -19.22 5.81
CA ILE A 146 1.41 -18.23 6.84
C ILE A 146 0.21 -17.97 7.76
N ASP A 147 -0.98 -17.80 7.19
CA ASP A 147 -2.20 -17.49 7.92
C ASP A 147 -2.64 -18.67 8.80
N ASP A 148 -2.60 -19.90 8.26
CA ASP A 148 -2.91 -21.13 9.03
C ASP A 148 -1.99 -21.28 10.27
N LYS A 149 -0.76 -20.76 10.22
CA LYS A 149 0.18 -20.78 11.34
C LYS A 149 -0.09 -19.75 12.42
N LYS A 150 -0.64 -18.59 12.06
CA LYS A 150 -0.81 -17.48 12.99
C LYS A 150 -1.85 -17.77 14.07
N GLN A 151 -2.80 -18.68 13.84
CA GLN A 151 -3.90 -19.01 14.77
C GLN A 151 -4.54 -17.74 15.34
N VAL A 152 -4.83 -16.78 14.45
CA VAL A 152 -5.48 -15.53 14.79
C VAL A 152 -6.99 -15.69 14.77
N ASP A 153 -7.69 -14.91 15.59
CA ASP A 153 -9.15 -14.84 15.64
C ASP A 153 -9.64 -13.39 15.56
N GLY A 154 -10.95 -13.24 15.45
CA GLY A 154 -11.59 -11.93 15.45
C GLY A 154 -11.09 -11.02 14.33
N PHE A 155 -10.81 -9.75 14.65
CA PHE A 155 -10.44 -8.70 13.70
C PHE A 155 -9.19 -9.03 12.88
N GLU A 156 -8.18 -9.66 13.49
CA GLU A 156 -6.94 -9.99 12.78
C GLU A 156 -7.19 -11.07 11.71
N ALA A 157 -8.05 -12.05 11.98
CA ALA A 157 -8.44 -13.06 11.00
C ALA A 157 -9.20 -12.45 9.82
N GLU A 158 -10.11 -11.49 10.09
CA GLU A 158 -10.85 -10.77 9.03
C GLU A 158 -9.89 -9.96 8.15
N MET A 159 -8.91 -9.28 8.73
CA MET A 159 -7.90 -8.52 7.97
C MET A 159 -7.06 -9.42 7.06
N LEU A 160 -6.65 -10.60 7.54
CA LEU A 160 -5.91 -11.57 6.73
C LEU A 160 -6.77 -12.12 5.59
N GLN A 161 -8.04 -12.39 5.84
CA GLN A 161 -8.96 -12.83 4.79
C GLN A 161 -9.13 -11.76 3.71
N MET A 162 -9.33 -10.48 4.09
CA MET A 162 -9.42 -9.38 3.13
C MET A 162 -8.16 -9.22 2.30
N GLU A 163 -6.99 -9.37 2.92
CA GLU A 163 -5.72 -9.34 2.21
C GLU A 163 -5.63 -10.48 1.18
N ALA A 164 -6.06 -11.69 1.57
CA ALA A 164 -6.08 -12.83 0.66
C ALA A 164 -7.03 -12.60 -0.52
N GLU A 165 -8.23 -12.06 -0.27
CA GLU A 165 -9.22 -11.70 -1.30
C GLU A 165 -8.64 -10.63 -2.24
N ALA A 166 -8.03 -9.56 -1.72
CA ALA A 166 -7.40 -8.53 -2.51
C ALA A 166 -6.27 -9.08 -3.40
N LEU A 167 -5.46 -9.99 -2.87
CA LEU A 167 -4.41 -10.65 -3.65
C LEU A 167 -4.96 -11.56 -4.74
N GLN A 168 -6.08 -12.27 -4.49
CA GLN A 168 -6.76 -13.07 -5.52
C GLN A 168 -7.26 -12.20 -6.68
N ASP A 169 -7.67 -10.97 -6.42
CA ASP A 169 -8.14 -10.05 -7.46
C ASP A 169 -6.99 -9.35 -8.19
N ILE A 170 -5.94 -8.95 -7.48
CA ILE A 170 -4.82 -8.16 -8.02
C ILE A 170 -3.86 -9.03 -8.84
N LEU A 171 -3.47 -10.19 -8.32
CA LEU A 171 -2.42 -10.99 -8.93
C LEU A 171 -2.75 -11.47 -10.36
N PRO A 172 -3.99 -11.86 -10.72
CA PRO A 172 -4.33 -12.23 -12.11
C PRO A 172 -4.21 -11.08 -13.11
N VAL A 173 -4.24 -9.83 -12.64
CA VAL A 173 -4.14 -8.62 -13.46
C VAL A 173 -2.84 -7.84 -13.20
N TYR A 174 -1.88 -8.46 -12.54
CA TYR A 174 -0.59 -7.89 -12.13
C TYR A 174 0.08 -7.07 -13.24
N ASP A 175 0.27 -7.67 -14.42
CA ASP A 175 0.92 -7.00 -15.56
C ASP A 175 0.09 -5.82 -16.08
N ARG A 176 -1.24 -5.93 -16.07
CA ARG A 176 -2.14 -4.86 -16.52
C ARG A 176 -2.14 -3.65 -15.59
N LEU A 177 -1.87 -3.87 -14.32
CA LEU A 177 -1.74 -2.81 -13.31
C LEU A 177 -0.36 -2.14 -13.34
N GLY A 178 0.58 -2.65 -14.14
CA GLY A 178 1.95 -2.14 -14.20
C GLY A 178 2.69 -2.31 -12.88
N LEU A 179 2.38 -3.36 -12.12
CA LEU A 179 3.05 -3.66 -10.87
C LEU A 179 4.46 -4.21 -11.13
N GLU A 180 5.38 -3.88 -10.24
CA GLU A 180 6.76 -4.34 -10.27
C GLU A 180 7.11 -5.04 -8.96
N GLY A 181 7.83 -6.16 -9.03
CA GLY A 181 8.18 -6.87 -7.82
C GLY A 181 9.08 -8.07 -8.06
N CYS A 182 9.49 -8.69 -6.97
CA CYS A 182 10.30 -9.90 -6.98
C CYS A 182 9.78 -10.96 -6.01
N ALA A 183 10.19 -12.18 -6.25
CA ALA A 183 9.93 -13.32 -5.40
C ALA A 183 11.24 -14.04 -5.06
N ILE A 184 11.28 -14.74 -3.93
CA ILE A 184 12.39 -15.61 -3.53
C ILE A 184 11.84 -17.04 -3.47
N LEU A 185 12.44 -17.89 -4.29
CA LEU A 185 12.23 -19.32 -4.24
C LEU A 185 13.33 -19.95 -3.38
N ILE A 186 12.96 -20.87 -2.49
CA ILE A 186 13.91 -21.69 -1.72
C ILE A 186 13.60 -23.17 -2.01
N ASP A 187 14.62 -23.91 -2.45
CA ASP A 187 14.47 -25.30 -2.88
C ASP A 187 13.33 -25.47 -3.93
N GLY A 188 13.16 -24.47 -4.81
CA GLY A 188 12.16 -24.45 -5.87
C GLY A 188 10.73 -24.09 -5.43
N ARG A 189 10.52 -23.66 -4.17
CA ARG A 189 9.23 -23.21 -3.66
C ARG A 189 9.24 -21.71 -3.39
N LEU A 190 8.16 -21.04 -3.70
CA LEU A 190 8.01 -19.63 -3.37
C LEU A 190 7.83 -19.45 -1.86
N GLU A 191 8.78 -18.74 -1.24
CA GLU A 191 8.83 -18.53 0.21
C GLU A 191 8.81 -17.04 0.60
N ALA A 192 8.98 -16.13 -0.37
CA ALA A 192 8.76 -14.69 -0.17
C ALA A 192 8.44 -13.99 -1.48
N TYR A 193 7.65 -12.92 -1.40
CA TYR A 193 7.43 -11.99 -2.50
C TYR A 193 7.18 -10.57 -2.00
N ALA A 194 7.52 -9.60 -2.84
CA ALA A 194 7.18 -8.19 -2.64
C ALA A 194 6.85 -7.57 -3.98
N PHE A 195 5.85 -6.69 -4.01
CA PHE A 195 5.50 -5.93 -5.19
C PHE A 195 4.83 -4.60 -4.86
N GLY A 196 4.86 -3.70 -5.82
CA GLY A 196 4.30 -2.37 -5.69
C GLY A 196 4.03 -1.71 -7.02
N GLY A 197 3.56 -0.48 -6.96
CA GLY A 197 3.23 0.35 -8.11
C GLY A 197 3.88 1.72 -8.07
N ALA A 198 4.08 2.35 -9.22
CA ALA A 198 4.63 3.68 -9.32
C ALA A 198 3.70 4.73 -8.67
N LEU A 199 4.27 5.61 -7.85
CA LEU A 199 3.63 6.81 -7.32
C LEU A 199 4.38 8.04 -7.85
N GLY A 200 3.90 8.60 -8.96
CA GLY A 200 4.62 9.65 -9.68
C GLY A 200 5.90 9.14 -10.35
N ASP A 201 6.88 10.03 -10.53
CA ASP A 201 8.05 9.75 -11.38
C ASP A 201 9.23 9.17 -10.60
N ASP A 202 9.29 9.34 -9.29
CA ASP A 202 10.49 9.01 -8.49
C ASP A 202 10.24 8.10 -7.29
N THR A 203 8.99 7.71 -7.05
CA THR A 203 8.59 6.91 -5.89
C THR A 203 7.86 5.64 -6.33
N ILE A 204 8.16 4.53 -5.69
CA ILE A 204 7.36 3.31 -5.77
C ILE A 204 6.68 3.06 -4.42
N VAL A 205 5.42 2.67 -4.43
CA VAL A 205 4.71 2.18 -3.24
C VAL A 205 4.86 0.67 -3.16
N GLU A 206 5.40 0.17 -2.07
CA GLU A 206 5.47 -1.26 -1.78
C GLU A 206 4.14 -1.69 -1.14
N HIS A 207 3.20 -2.17 -1.95
CA HIS A 207 1.86 -2.55 -1.51
C HIS A 207 1.84 -3.86 -0.73
N VAL A 208 2.71 -4.79 -1.07
CA VAL A 208 2.74 -6.12 -0.46
C VAL A 208 4.17 -6.58 -0.25
N GLU A 209 4.46 -7.03 0.96
CA GLU A 209 5.69 -7.72 1.34
C GLU A 209 5.32 -8.92 2.21
N LYS A 210 5.56 -10.13 1.73
CA LYS A 210 5.29 -11.38 2.45
C LYS A 210 6.50 -12.30 2.43
N ALA A 211 6.75 -12.94 3.57
CA ALA A 211 7.80 -13.94 3.69
C ALA A 211 7.43 -15.02 4.71
N ASN A 212 7.79 -16.26 4.42
CA ASN A 212 7.67 -17.35 5.36
C ASN A 212 8.68 -17.19 6.51
N THR A 213 8.17 -17.05 7.72
CA THR A 213 8.96 -16.79 8.93
C THR A 213 9.80 -17.98 9.39
N ASP A 214 9.62 -19.17 8.81
CA ASP A 214 10.46 -20.35 9.09
C ASP A 214 11.90 -20.13 8.58
N PHE A 215 12.09 -19.21 7.65
CA PHE A 215 13.39 -18.86 7.08
C PHE A 215 13.94 -17.59 7.72
N ALA A 216 14.86 -17.75 8.65
CA ALA A 216 15.42 -16.62 9.39
C ALA A 216 16.09 -15.58 8.47
N GLY A 217 15.64 -14.33 8.54
CA GLY A 217 16.15 -13.20 7.75
C GLY A 217 15.50 -13.05 6.37
N LEU A 218 14.54 -13.88 6.01
CA LEU A 218 13.88 -13.84 4.71
C LEU A 218 13.08 -12.54 4.49
N TYR A 219 12.38 -12.01 5.51
CA TYR A 219 11.72 -10.70 5.41
C TYR A 219 12.70 -9.57 5.06
N GLN A 220 13.85 -9.52 5.74
CA GLN A 220 14.85 -8.50 5.43
C GLN A 220 15.48 -8.73 4.06
N LYS A 221 15.56 -9.98 3.63
CA LYS A 221 16.09 -10.34 2.32
C LYS A 221 15.16 -9.92 1.19
N ILE A 222 13.85 -10.22 1.27
CA ILE A 222 12.90 -9.84 0.22
C ILE A 222 12.80 -8.32 0.09
N ASN A 223 12.73 -7.58 1.20
CA ASN A 223 12.76 -6.13 1.19
C ASN A 223 14.03 -5.57 0.52
N ASN A 224 15.19 -6.15 0.83
CA ASN A 224 16.45 -5.75 0.22
C ASN A 224 16.47 -6.02 -1.29
N GLU A 225 15.97 -7.19 -1.74
CA GLU A 225 15.93 -7.54 -3.16
C GLU A 225 14.91 -6.69 -3.93
N PHE A 226 13.74 -6.40 -3.33
CA PHE A 226 12.79 -5.47 -3.91
C PHE A 226 13.43 -4.10 -4.15
N CYS A 227 14.08 -3.53 -3.14
CA CYS A 227 14.77 -2.24 -3.30
C CYS A 227 15.91 -2.31 -4.32
N ARG A 228 16.66 -3.42 -4.41
CA ARG A 228 17.69 -3.61 -5.43
C ARG A 228 17.12 -3.62 -6.85
N MET A 229 15.98 -4.25 -7.05
CA MET A 229 15.27 -4.26 -8.34
C MET A 229 14.81 -2.86 -8.75
N MET A 230 14.50 -2.01 -7.77
CA MET A 230 14.03 -0.63 -7.98
C MET A 230 15.17 0.39 -8.15
N GLN A 231 16.42 0.03 -7.88
CA GLN A 231 17.56 0.93 -8.08
C GLN A 231 17.66 1.44 -9.53
N GLY A 232 17.91 2.73 -9.68
CA GLY A 232 17.98 3.38 -10.97
C GLY A 232 16.64 3.66 -11.65
N LYS A 233 15.53 3.12 -11.13
CA LYS A 233 14.16 3.41 -11.57
C LYS A 233 13.52 4.44 -10.68
N TYR A 234 13.58 4.24 -9.36
CA TYR A 234 12.94 5.08 -8.35
C TYR A 234 13.97 5.55 -7.32
N LYS A 235 13.74 6.73 -6.78
CA LYS A 235 14.54 7.32 -5.71
C LYS A 235 14.04 6.93 -4.33
N TYR A 236 12.73 6.82 -4.20
CA TYR A 236 12.06 6.53 -2.93
C TYR A 236 11.21 5.29 -3.01
N VAL A 237 11.07 4.60 -1.88
CA VAL A 237 10.07 3.58 -1.64
C VAL A 237 9.19 4.02 -0.48
N ASN A 238 7.90 4.10 -0.74
CA ASN A 238 6.86 4.28 0.27
C ASN A 238 6.44 2.89 0.75
N ARG A 239 6.46 2.67 2.06
CA ARG A 239 6.03 1.43 2.70
C ARG A 239 4.84 1.76 3.57
N GLU A 240 3.69 1.53 3.03
CA GLU A 240 2.39 1.74 3.69
C GLU A 240 2.28 1.05 5.05
#